data_e19e93437c1ad26062412c7125759b63
#
_entry.id   e19e93437c1ad26062412c7125759b63
#
_cell.length_a   1.000
_cell.length_b   1.000
_cell.length_c   1.000
_cell.angle_alpha   90.00
_cell.angle_beta   90.00
_cell.angle_gamma   90.00
#
_symmetry.space_group_name_H-M   'P 1'
#
loop_
_entity.id
_entity.type
_entity.pdbx_description
1 polymer ?
#
loop_
_entity_poly.entity_id
_entity_poly.type
_entity_poly.pdbx_seq_one_letter_code
_entity_poly.pdbx_strand_id
1 'polypeptide(L)'
;MQQIATLLFVLCAGMGLSVEAGLLGPLGEQVGHLSATLSIFLVGGLLLTLAMVFIGRPPLTTLFQQPRWLLTGGLLGPVYVVVLTMTTPLVGVGMTMVGILCGQIGASLIIDHFGLLGSERRAIDGYRLLALALIFLALWLIY
;
A
#
# COMPACT_ATOMS: atom_id res chain seq x y z
N MET A 1 -7.88 -20.74 -13.49
CA MET A 1 -6.83 -19.96 -14.21
C MET A 1 -6.87 -18.48 -13.83
N GLN A 2 -8.04 -17.84 -13.79
CA GLN A 2 -8.18 -16.41 -13.48
C GLN A 2 -7.63 -16.04 -12.07
N GLN A 3 -7.90 -16.86 -11.06
CA GLN A 3 -7.40 -16.62 -9.69
C GLN A 3 -5.87 -16.67 -9.59
N ILE A 4 -5.22 -17.61 -10.30
CA ILE A 4 -3.76 -17.73 -10.29
C ILE A 4 -3.12 -16.51 -10.96
N ALA A 5 -3.68 -16.07 -12.10
CA ALA A 5 -3.22 -14.85 -12.77
C ALA A 5 -3.34 -13.63 -11.86
N THR A 6 -4.48 -13.47 -11.18
CA THR A 6 -4.69 -12.37 -10.21
C THR A 6 -3.65 -12.40 -9.09
N LEU A 7 -3.37 -13.58 -8.52
CA LEU A 7 -2.36 -13.72 -7.47
C LEU A 7 -0.95 -13.35 -7.96
N LEU A 8 -0.59 -13.76 -9.18
CA LEU A 8 0.69 -13.38 -9.79
C LEU A 8 0.80 -11.86 -9.98
N PHE A 9 -0.27 -11.19 -10.44
CA PHE A 9 -0.29 -9.73 -10.54
C PHE A 9 -0.10 -9.05 -9.19
N VAL A 10 -0.75 -9.54 -8.14
CA VAL A 10 -0.59 -9.01 -6.78
C VAL A 10 0.83 -9.21 -6.26
N LEU A 11 1.44 -10.37 -6.51
CA LEU A 11 2.84 -10.63 -6.16
C LEU A 11 3.79 -9.67 -6.89
N CYS A 12 3.62 -9.48 -8.21
CA CYS A 12 4.42 -8.52 -8.97
C CYS A 12 4.26 -7.09 -8.45
N ALA A 13 3.05 -6.69 -8.08
CA ALA A 13 2.80 -5.37 -7.48
C ALA A 13 3.53 -5.23 -6.13
N GLY A 14 3.53 -6.28 -5.29
CA GLY A 14 4.28 -6.32 -4.04
C GLY A 14 5.81 -6.22 -4.24
N MET A 15 6.34 -6.88 -5.28
CA MET A 15 7.75 -6.72 -5.67
C MET A 15 8.06 -5.28 -6.08
N GLY A 16 7.15 -4.63 -6.84
CA GLY A 16 7.26 -3.22 -7.20
C GLY A 16 7.33 -2.30 -5.99
N LEU A 17 6.50 -2.53 -4.97
CA LEU A 17 6.54 -1.78 -3.70
C LEU A 17 7.88 -1.93 -2.97
N SER A 18 8.51 -3.12 -3.01
CA SER A 18 9.81 -3.33 -2.39
C SER A 18 10.93 -2.58 -3.13
N VAL A 19 10.88 -2.56 -4.46
CA VAL A 19 11.82 -1.77 -5.28
C VAL A 19 11.62 -0.28 -5.01
N GLU A 20 10.38 0.20 -4.97
CA GLU A 20 10.04 1.57 -4.64
C GLU A 20 10.61 1.98 -3.27
N ALA A 21 10.41 1.17 -2.24
CA ALA A 21 10.95 1.43 -0.91
C ALA A 21 12.49 1.49 -0.91
N GLY A 22 13.14 0.59 -1.66
CA GLY A 22 14.59 0.56 -1.80
C GLY A 22 15.16 1.80 -2.49
N LEU A 23 14.41 2.41 -3.40
CA LEU A 23 14.79 3.66 -4.08
C LEU A 23 14.46 4.89 -3.22
N LEU A 24 13.31 4.89 -2.55
CA LEU A 24 12.83 6.03 -1.78
C LEU A 24 13.58 6.24 -0.46
N GLY A 25 14.06 5.17 0.17
CA GLY A 25 14.85 5.29 1.40
C GLY A 25 16.05 6.22 1.22
N PRO A 26 17.03 5.85 0.35
CA PRO A 26 18.20 6.69 0.07
C PRO A 26 17.85 8.06 -0.50
N LEU A 27 16.80 8.16 -1.33
CA LEU A 27 16.36 9.45 -1.85
C LEU A 27 15.86 10.36 -0.72
N GLY A 28 15.09 9.81 0.22
CA GLY A 28 14.59 10.55 1.38
C GLY A 28 15.70 11.10 2.27
N GLU A 29 16.80 10.37 2.42
CA GLU A 29 18.00 10.84 3.15
C GLU A 29 18.69 12.01 2.45
N GLN A 30 18.72 12.00 1.10
CA GLN A 30 19.41 13.05 0.32
C GLN A 30 18.61 14.34 0.15
N VAL A 31 17.32 14.23 -0.15
CA VAL A 31 16.48 15.40 -0.49
C VAL A 31 15.41 15.73 0.56
N GLY A 32 15.35 14.93 1.62
CA GLY A 32 14.31 14.99 2.66
C GLY A 32 13.09 14.15 2.32
N HIS A 33 12.50 13.54 3.35
CA HIS A 33 11.43 12.55 3.22
C HIS A 33 10.15 13.13 2.57
N LEU A 34 9.80 14.37 2.87
CA LEU A 34 8.65 15.04 2.26
C LEU A 34 8.89 15.32 0.76
N SER A 35 10.10 15.77 0.40
CA SER A 35 10.45 16.05 -1.00
C SER A 35 10.49 14.76 -1.83
N ALA A 36 11.05 13.68 -1.29
CA ALA A 36 11.06 12.36 -1.92
C ALA A 36 9.62 11.86 -2.12
N THR A 37 8.77 11.96 -1.10
CA THR A 37 7.36 11.59 -1.19
C THR A 37 6.63 12.42 -2.25
N LEU A 38 6.81 13.74 -2.25
CA LEU A 38 6.19 14.62 -3.24
C LEU A 38 6.60 14.25 -4.67
N SER A 39 7.89 13.96 -4.89
CA SER A 39 8.41 13.61 -6.21
C SER A 39 7.74 12.36 -6.79
N ILE A 40 7.54 11.31 -6.00
CA ILE A 40 6.91 10.07 -6.47
C ILE A 40 5.42 10.29 -6.80
N PHE A 41 4.70 11.07 -5.99
CA PHE A 41 3.30 11.40 -6.28
C PHE A 41 3.16 12.29 -7.51
N LEU A 42 4.10 13.20 -7.78
CA LEU A 42 4.12 14.00 -9.00
C LEU A 42 4.39 13.13 -10.23
N VAL A 43 5.39 12.27 -10.19
CA VAL A 43 5.70 11.34 -11.30
C VAL A 43 4.55 10.37 -11.51
N GLY A 44 4.03 9.75 -10.46
CA GLY A 44 2.89 8.84 -10.52
C GLY A 44 1.63 9.52 -11.04
N GLY A 45 1.34 10.73 -10.58
CA GLY A 45 0.23 11.55 -11.05
C GLY A 45 0.35 11.91 -12.54
N LEU A 46 1.56 12.26 -13.00
CA LEU A 46 1.82 12.50 -14.42
C LEU A 46 1.59 11.25 -15.25
N LEU A 47 2.14 10.11 -14.83
CA LEU A 47 1.96 8.83 -15.54
C LEU A 47 0.48 8.42 -15.62
N LEU A 48 -0.27 8.55 -14.51
CA LEU A 48 -1.71 8.27 -14.50
C LEU A 48 -2.47 9.22 -15.41
N THR A 49 -2.11 10.50 -15.43
CA THR A 49 -2.73 11.49 -16.33
C THR A 49 -2.48 11.13 -17.78
N LEU A 50 -1.25 10.78 -18.14
CA LEU A 50 -0.92 10.31 -19.49
C LEU A 50 -1.69 9.02 -19.85
N ALA A 51 -1.74 8.05 -18.95
CA ALA A 51 -2.50 6.81 -19.16
C ALA A 51 -3.98 7.11 -19.42
N MET A 52 -4.60 8.03 -18.68
CA MET A 52 -5.99 8.43 -18.89
C MET A 52 -6.21 9.09 -20.26
N VAL A 53 -5.23 9.82 -20.79
CA VAL A 53 -5.32 10.42 -22.13
C VAL A 53 -5.34 9.35 -23.23
N PHE A 54 -4.53 8.27 -23.07
CA PHE A 54 -4.39 7.23 -24.08
C PHE A 54 -5.42 6.10 -23.97
N ILE A 55 -5.80 5.71 -22.75
CA ILE A 55 -6.69 4.54 -22.52
C ILE A 55 -8.16 4.92 -22.54
N GLY A 56 -8.48 6.17 -22.32
CA GLY A 56 -9.84 6.70 -22.27
C GLY A 56 -10.05 7.57 -21.05
N ARG A 57 -10.96 8.52 -21.17
CA ARG A 57 -11.26 9.50 -20.12
C ARG A 57 -12.50 9.05 -19.34
N PRO A 58 -12.37 8.30 -18.23
CA PRO A 58 -13.53 8.13 -17.37
C PRO A 58 -13.99 9.53 -16.92
N PRO A 59 -15.30 9.77 -16.81
CA PRO A 59 -15.81 11.09 -16.44
C PRO A 59 -15.36 11.41 -15.01
N LEU A 60 -14.35 12.30 -14.89
CA LEU A 60 -13.84 12.76 -13.57
C LEU A 60 -14.96 13.42 -12.73
N THR A 61 -16.02 13.88 -13.37
CA THR A 61 -17.22 14.41 -12.68
C THR A 61 -17.86 13.38 -11.76
N THR A 62 -17.80 12.09 -12.08
CA THR A 62 -18.33 11.02 -11.21
C THR A 62 -17.54 10.89 -9.91
N LEU A 63 -16.26 11.31 -9.89
CA LEU A 63 -15.45 11.31 -8.68
C LEU A 63 -16.00 12.27 -7.62
N PHE A 64 -16.45 13.46 -8.05
CA PHE A 64 -17.03 14.47 -7.15
C PHE A 64 -18.45 14.13 -6.68
N GLN A 65 -19.10 13.14 -7.29
CA GLN A 65 -20.39 12.62 -6.88
C GLN A 65 -20.28 11.54 -5.80
N GLN A 66 -19.06 11.02 -5.58
CA GLN A 66 -18.82 10.02 -4.55
C GLN A 66 -18.84 10.62 -3.15
N PRO A 67 -19.22 9.84 -2.12
CA PRO A 67 -19.14 10.28 -0.74
C PRO A 67 -17.73 10.74 -0.38
N ARG A 68 -17.60 11.89 0.28
CA ARG A 68 -16.32 12.53 0.59
C ARG A 68 -15.37 11.64 1.38
N TRP A 69 -15.88 10.75 2.20
CA TRP A 69 -15.07 9.82 2.99
C TRP A 69 -14.29 8.82 2.13
N LEU A 70 -14.79 8.45 0.93
CA LEU A 70 -14.05 7.61 -0.01
C LEU A 70 -12.80 8.31 -0.55
N LEU A 71 -12.82 9.62 -0.66
CA LEU A 71 -11.69 10.42 -1.15
C LEU A 71 -10.58 10.56 -0.10
N THR A 72 -10.87 10.30 1.18
CA THR A 72 -9.86 10.37 2.25
C THR A 72 -8.76 9.31 2.10
N GLY A 73 -9.01 8.22 1.35
CA GLY A 73 -7.98 7.25 1.00
C GLY A 73 -6.75 7.87 0.32
N GLY A 74 -6.95 8.91 -0.49
CA GLY A 74 -5.84 9.65 -1.11
C GLY A 74 -4.94 10.39 -0.11
N LEU A 75 -5.42 10.70 1.09
CA LEU A 75 -4.62 11.33 2.14
C LEU A 75 -3.69 10.33 2.83
N LEU A 76 -4.10 9.05 2.91
CA LEU A 76 -3.30 8.00 3.56
C LEU A 76 -2.05 7.63 2.75
N GLY A 77 -2.08 7.77 1.42
CA GLY A 77 -0.95 7.47 0.56
C GLY A 77 0.32 8.26 0.92
N PRO A 78 0.29 9.60 0.92
CA PRO A 78 1.44 10.40 1.33
C PRO A 78 1.93 10.11 2.74
N VAL A 79 1.03 9.92 3.71
CA VAL A 79 1.40 9.56 5.09
C VAL A 79 2.16 8.24 5.11
N TYR A 80 1.64 7.21 4.43
CA TYR A 80 2.27 5.90 4.33
C TYR A 80 3.67 6.00 3.69
N VAL A 81 3.81 6.75 2.58
CA VAL A 81 5.10 6.88 1.87
C VAL A 81 6.12 7.65 2.70
N VAL A 82 5.73 8.69 3.43
CA VAL A 82 6.65 9.39 4.35
C VAL A 82 7.18 8.43 5.41
N VAL A 83 6.31 7.63 6.04
CA VAL A 83 6.75 6.63 7.04
C VAL A 83 7.68 5.62 6.40
N LEU A 84 7.38 5.14 5.19
CA LEU A 84 8.22 4.20 4.45
C LEU A 84 9.61 4.79 4.16
N THR A 85 9.70 6.03 3.68
CA THR A 85 11.00 6.68 3.41
C THR A 85 11.85 6.89 4.66
N MET A 86 11.20 7.15 5.80
CA MET A 86 11.90 7.31 7.10
C MET A 86 12.36 5.97 7.67
N THR A 87 11.56 4.92 7.50
CA THR A 87 11.81 3.62 8.15
C THR A 87 12.82 2.78 7.37
N THR A 88 12.76 2.80 6.03
CA THR A 88 13.60 1.97 5.17
C THR A 88 15.10 2.14 5.41
N PRO A 89 15.66 3.34 5.57
CA PRO A 89 17.09 3.50 5.90
C PRO A 89 17.47 2.97 7.27
N LEU A 90 16.53 2.97 8.23
CA LEU A 90 16.80 2.58 9.62
C LEU A 90 16.82 1.07 9.81
N VAL A 91 15.85 0.36 9.22
CA VAL A 91 15.66 -1.08 9.47
C VAL A 91 15.83 -1.94 8.22
N GLY A 92 16.06 -1.32 7.07
CA GLY A 92 16.18 -2.00 5.78
C GLY A 92 14.83 -2.29 5.11
N VAL A 93 14.87 -2.54 3.78
CA VAL A 93 13.67 -2.76 2.95
C VAL A 93 12.88 -3.97 3.44
N GLY A 94 13.56 -5.10 3.70
CA GLY A 94 12.90 -6.34 4.08
C GLY A 94 12.05 -6.21 5.35
N MET A 95 12.64 -5.63 6.40
CA MET A 95 11.95 -5.43 7.67
C MET A 95 10.81 -4.41 7.56
N THR A 96 11.03 -3.33 6.80
CA THR A 96 9.99 -2.33 6.51
C THR A 96 8.80 -3.00 5.83
N MET A 97 9.03 -3.83 4.80
CA MET A 97 7.95 -4.51 4.06
C MET A 97 7.19 -5.52 4.93
N VAL A 98 7.88 -6.31 5.75
CA VAL A 98 7.22 -7.25 6.66
C VAL A 98 6.39 -6.50 7.71
N GLY A 99 6.91 -5.41 8.27
CA GLY A 99 6.17 -4.55 9.20
C GLY A 99 4.90 -3.96 8.59
N ILE A 100 5.00 -3.44 7.36
CA ILE A 100 3.86 -2.95 6.59
C ILE A 100 2.83 -4.05 6.37
N LEU A 101 3.28 -5.25 5.96
CA LEU A 101 2.41 -6.41 5.74
C LEU A 101 1.66 -6.81 7.02
N CYS A 102 2.33 -6.81 8.19
CA CYS A 102 1.68 -7.02 9.48
C CYS A 102 0.53 -6.03 9.71
N GLY A 103 0.80 -4.74 9.52
CA GLY A 103 -0.21 -3.69 9.66
C GLY A 103 -1.38 -3.84 8.70
N GLN A 104 -1.10 -4.12 7.43
CA GLN A 104 -2.11 -4.31 6.39
C GLN A 104 -3.02 -5.50 6.68
N ILE A 105 -2.46 -6.66 7.06
CA ILE A 105 -3.26 -7.85 7.39
C ILE A 105 -4.07 -7.61 8.66
N GLY A 106 -3.47 -7.01 9.69
CA GLY A 106 -4.20 -6.67 10.91
C GLY A 106 -5.39 -5.74 10.66
N ALA A 107 -5.17 -4.67 9.91
CA ALA A 107 -6.24 -3.74 9.52
C ALA A 107 -7.31 -4.41 8.65
N SER A 108 -6.91 -5.23 7.67
CA SER A 108 -7.85 -5.93 6.79
C SER A 108 -8.74 -6.91 7.55
N LEU A 109 -8.21 -7.62 8.54
CA LEU A 109 -8.99 -8.50 9.40
C LEU A 109 -10.07 -7.74 10.18
N ILE A 110 -9.74 -6.56 10.71
CA ILE A 110 -10.70 -5.70 11.41
C ILE A 110 -11.78 -5.21 10.43
N ILE A 111 -11.38 -4.70 9.27
CA ILE A 111 -12.30 -4.21 8.24
C ILE A 111 -13.27 -5.30 7.80
N ASP A 112 -12.76 -6.49 7.48
CA ASP A 112 -13.56 -7.63 7.02
C ASP A 112 -14.49 -8.16 8.13
N HIS A 113 -13.99 -8.25 9.37
CA HIS A 113 -14.79 -8.76 10.49
C HIS A 113 -16.00 -7.91 10.80
N PHE A 114 -15.83 -6.60 10.80
CA PHE A 114 -16.91 -5.65 11.09
C PHE A 114 -17.67 -5.20 9.84
N GLY A 115 -17.22 -5.57 8.63
CA GLY A 115 -17.80 -5.09 7.36
C GLY A 115 -17.65 -3.59 7.19
N LEU A 116 -16.52 -3.02 7.61
CA LEU A 116 -16.26 -1.58 7.52
C LEU A 116 -15.96 -1.17 6.07
N LEU A 117 -16.06 0.13 5.79
CA LEU A 117 -15.70 0.74 4.50
C LEU A 117 -16.45 0.15 3.28
N GLY A 118 -17.61 -0.49 3.49
CA GLY A 118 -18.40 -1.12 2.44
C GLY A 118 -17.91 -2.52 2.03
N SER A 119 -16.98 -3.12 2.77
CA SER A 119 -16.56 -4.50 2.53
C SER A 119 -17.62 -5.52 2.98
N GLU A 120 -17.65 -6.68 2.32
CA GLU A 120 -18.46 -7.80 2.79
C GLU A 120 -17.97 -8.30 4.14
N ARG A 121 -18.89 -8.47 5.09
CA ARG A 121 -18.56 -8.99 6.42
C ARG A 121 -18.08 -10.43 6.31
N ARG A 122 -16.83 -10.67 6.71
CA ARG A 122 -16.23 -12.00 6.80
C ARG A 122 -15.69 -12.24 8.20
N ALA A 123 -16.20 -13.28 8.87
CA ALA A 123 -15.71 -13.63 10.19
C ALA A 123 -14.22 -14.02 10.14
N ILE A 124 -13.48 -13.63 11.18
CA ILE A 124 -12.10 -14.07 11.35
C ILE A 124 -12.11 -15.58 11.57
N ASP A 125 -11.42 -16.30 10.71
CA ASP A 125 -11.18 -17.74 10.87
C ASP A 125 -9.80 -18.02 11.48
N GLY A 126 -9.61 -19.23 11.99
CA GLY A 126 -8.35 -19.62 12.63
C GLY A 126 -7.15 -19.58 11.69
N TYR A 127 -7.34 -19.80 10.38
CA TYR A 127 -6.27 -19.75 9.39
C TYR A 127 -5.75 -18.32 9.18
N ARG A 128 -6.64 -17.33 9.17
CA ARG A 128 -6.27 -15.91 9.05
C ARG A 128 -5.53 -15.42 10.30
N LEU A 129 -5.97 -15.88 11.48
CA LEU A 129 -5.29 -15.55 12.73
C LEU A 129 -3.90 -16.20 12.78
N LEU A 130 -3.78 -17.46 12.34
CA LEU A 130 -2.50 -18.14 12.23
C LEU A 130 -1.57 -17.43 11.23
N ALA A 131 -2.07 -17.01 10.07
CA ALA A 131 -1.28 -16.27 9.09
C ALA A 131 -0.74 -14.97 9.70
N LEU A 132 -1.56 -14.21 10.42
CA LEU A 132 -1.13 -13.00 11.11
C LEU A 132 -0.05 -13.31 12.16
N ALA A 133 -0.23 -14.36 12.97
CA ALA A 133 0.74 -14.78 13.97
C ALA A 133 2.09 -15.17 13.35
N LEU A 134 2.06 -15.90 12.21
CA LEU A 134 3.28 -16.28 11.49
C LEU A 134 4.03 -15.07 10.92
N ILE A 135 3.33 -14.03 10.46
CA ILE A 135 3.96 -12.80 9.96
C ILE A 135 4.56 -12.00 11.12
N PHE A 136 3.91 -11.93 12.28
CA PHE A 136 4.50 -11.35 13.49
C PHE A 136 5.75 -12.12 13.94
N LEU A 137 5.71 -13.45 13.89
CA LEU A 137 6.86 -14.28 14.17
C LEU A 137 8.01 -14.02 13.18
N ALA A 138 7.70 -13.90 11.89
CA ALA A 138 8.68 -13.54 10.87
C ALA A 138 9.30 -12.16 11.14
N LEU A 139 8.50 -11.16 11.51
CA LEU A 139 8.99 -9.85 11.90
C LEU A 139 9.95 -9.92 13.08
N TRP A 140 9.60 -10.71 14.10
CA TRP A 140 10.44 -10.92 15.29
C TRP A 140 11.74 -11.67 14.99
N LEU A 141 11.72 -12.61 14.03
CA LEU A 141 12.92 -13.37 13.63
C LEU A 141 13.88 -12.56 12.75
N ILE A 142 13.39 -11.55 12.04
CA ILE A 142 14.19 -10.68 11.18
C ILE A 142 14.83 -9.55 11.99
N TYR A 143 14.21 -9.17 13.12
CA TYR A 143 14.73 -8.16 14.07
C TYR A 143 15.95 -8.69 14.82
#